data_cc9a57244a7fdb1362a01bacfe7b5648
#
_entry.id   cc9a57244a7fdb1362a01bacfe7b5648
#
_cell.length_a   1.000
_cell.length_b   1.000
_cell.length_c   1.000
_cell.angle_alpha   90.00
_cell.angle_beta   90.00
_cell.angle_gamma   90.00
#
_symmetry.space_group_name_H-M   'P 1'
#
loop_
_entity.id
_entity.type
_entity.pdbx_description
1 polymer ?
#
loop_
_entity_poly.entity_id
_entity_poly.type
_entity_poly.pdbx_seq_one_letter_code
_entity_poly.pdbx_strand_id
1 'polypeptide(L)'
;MKTLTRRRFAALSVVSVLVSAALAAPSPAMAEPTVGSPAPVFTGVDTKGQKVNLADYRGKTVILEWTNHDCPFVVKHYSSGNMQMTQKKAVDDGIVWLSVISSAPGEQGNVSGAEADDLTASRKASPSAVLLDPSGEIGRKYAARTTPHMFIIDPKGMLAYHGAIDSIKSTDVTDISKAQNYVLNALAQMKAGEPVKPQGTRPYGCSVKYGS
;
A
#
# COMPACT_ATOMS: atom_id res chain seq x y z
N MET A 1 -11.28 -60.12 74.81
CA MET A 1 -11.27 -60.09 73.33
C MET A 1 -11.63 -58.68 72.89
N LYS A 2 -10.67 -57.89 72.38
CA LYS A 2 -10.86 -56.51 72.00
C LYS A 2 -10.82 -56.45 70.47
N THR A 3 -11.92 -56.09 69.83
CA THR A 3 -12.07 -55.89 68.36
C THR A 3 -11.54 -54.54 68.02
N LEU A 4 -10.52 -54.50 67.14
CA LEU A 4 -10.00 -53.26 66.55
C LEU A 4 -10.81 -52.89 65.30
N THR A 5 -11.44 -51.72 65.31
CA THR A 5 -12.15 -51.13 64.22
C THR A 5 -11.17 -50.34 63.36
N ARG A 6 -10.93 -50.73 62.05
CA ARG A 6 -10.12 -50.02 61.11
C ARG A 6 -10.92 -48.86 60.52
N ARG A 7 -10.50 -47.63 60.80
CA ARG A 7 -10.98 -46.42 60.07
C ARG A 7 -10.28 -46.29 58.77
N ARG A 8 -11.04 -46.31 57.63
CA ARG A 8 -10.55 -46.01 56.32
C ARG A 8 -10.59 -44.49 56.13
N PHE A 9 -9.43 -43.86 55.88
CA PHE A 9 -9.33 -42.47 55.43
C PHE A 9 -9.45 -42.46 53.89
N ALA A 10 -10.49 -41.80 53.37
CA ALA A 10 -10.62 -41.48 51.95
C ALA A 10 -9.83 -40.20 51.70
N ALA A 11 -8.79 -40.29 50.86
CA ALA A 11 -8.06 -39.15 50.39
C ALA A 11 -8.82 -38.54 49.17
N LEU A 12 -9.35 -37.34 49.33
CA LEU A 12 -9.88 -36.55 48.21
C LEU A 12 -8.70 -35.89 47.50
N SER A 13 -8.42 -36.33 46.27
CA SER A 13 -7.48 -35.65 45.38
C SER A 13 -8.17 -34.51 44.68
N VAL A 14 -7.80 -33.28 45.02
CA VAL A 14 -8.24 -32.07 44.31
C VAL A 14 -7.36 -31.91 43.07
N VAL A 15 -7.92 -32.13 41.89
CA VAL A 15 -7.25 -31.84 40.61
C VAL A 15 -7.46 -30.36 40.30
N SER A 16 -6.43 -29.55 40.49
CA SER A 16 -6.43 -28.14 40.09
C SER A 16 -6.17 -28.04 38.60
N VAL A 17 -7.20 -27.70 37.81
CA VAL A 17 -7.06 -27.38 36.40
C VAL A 17 -6.59 -25.93 36.29
N LEU A 18 -5.32 -25.75 35.93
CA LEU A 18 -4.76 -24.44 35.56
C LEU A 18 -5.22 -24.08 34.17
N VAL A 19 -6.22 -23.21 34.04
CA VAL A 19 -6.61 -22.59 32.77
C VAL A 19 -5.61 -21.48 32.46
N SER A 20 -4.66 -21.77 31.58
CA SER A 20 -3.74 -20.76 31.02
C SER A 20 -4.50 -19.88 30.04
N ALA A 21 -4.93 -18.71 30.46
CA ALA A 21 -5.45 -17.68 29.56
C ALA A 21 -4.27 -17.10 28.75
N ALA A 22 -4.14 -17.50 27.48
CA ALA A 22 -3.23 -16.87 26.55
C ALA A 22 -3.75 -15.45 26.28
N LEU A 23 -3.11 -14.44 26.86
CA LEU A 23 -3.30 -13.04 26.52
C LEU A 23 -2.80 -12.85 25.07
N ALA A 24 -3.72 -12.73 24.11
CA ALA A 24 -3.40 -12.28 22.77
C ALA A 24 -2.85 -10.86 22.86
N ALA A 25 -1.54 -10.70 22.66
CA ALA A 25 -0.96 -9.37 22.55
C ALA A 25 -1.59 -8.65 21.33
N PRO A 26 -2.05 -7.40 21.48
CA PRO A 26 -2.54 -6.65 20.35
C PRO A 26 -1.42 -6.51 19.31
N SER A 27 -1.72 -6.88 18.06
CA SER A 27 -0.79 -6.63 16.96
C SER A 27 -0.48 -5.13 16.91
N PRO A 28 0.79 -4.72 16.81
CA PRO A 28 1.11 -3.31 16.73
C PRO A 28 0.42 -2.70 15.51
N ALA A 29 -0.40 -1.69 15.73
CA ALA A 29 -0.96 -0.89 14.65
C ALA A 29 0.23 -0.32 13.86
N MET A 30 0.33 -0.66 12.57
CA MET A 30 1.38 -0.13 11.70
C MET A 30 1.22 1.38 11.63
N ALA A 31 2.21 2.10 12.13
CA ALA A 31 2.21 3.56 12.06
C ALA A 31 2.29 4.02 10.59
N GLU A 32 1.58 5.11 10.26
CA GLU A 32 1.68 5.72 8.94
C GLU A 32 3.14 6.11 8.65
N PRO A 33 3.68 5.77 7.47
CA PRO A 33 5.06 6.13 7.13
C PRO A 33 5.25 7.64 7.19
N THR A 34 6.33 8.06 7.84
CA THR A 34 6.64 9.49 8.02
C THR A 34 7.60 9.96 6.94
N VAL A 35 7.32 11.10 6.31
CA VAL A 35 8.24 11.72 5.36
C VAL A 35 9.55 12.06 6.06
N GLY A 36 10.67 11.83 5.37
CA GLY A 36 12.02 11.99 5.92
C GLY A 36 12.52 10.78 6.71
N SER A 37 11.69 9.72 6.87
CA SER A 37 12.08 8.44 7.47
C SER A 37 12.26 7.36 6.40
N PRO A 38 12.95 6.24 6.71
CA PRO A 38 13.06 5.12 5.80
C PRO A 38 11.67 4.62 5.38
N ALA A 39 11.45 4.46 4.06
CA ALA A 39 10.23 3.88 3.54
C ALA A 39 10.12 2.41 3.97
N PRO A 40 8.92 1.91 4.34
CA PRO A 40 8.71 0.52 4.70
C PRO A 40 9.12 -0.42 3.58
N VAL A 41 10.07 -1.32 3.83
CA VAL A 41 10.48 -2.32 2.86
C VAL A 41 9.41 -3.41 2.72
N PHE A 42 9.25 -3.90 1.49
CA PHE A 42 8.32 -5.01 1.19
C PHE A 42 8.88 -5.88 0.06
N THR A 43 8.36 -7.08 -0.03
CA THR A 43 8.46 -7.94 -1.21
C THR A 43 7.05 -8.19 -1.70
N GLY A 44 6.74 -7.76 -2.93
CA GLY A 44 5.48 -8.02 -3.60
C GLY A 44 5.62 -9.04 -4.72
N VAL A 45 4.53 -9.33 -5.39
CA VAL A 45 4.47 -10.18 -6.59
C VAL A 45 3.83 -9.37 -7.71
N ASP A 46 4.47 -9.36 -8.88
CA ASP A 46 3.93 -8.68 -10.04
C ASP A 46 2.87 -9.54 -10.78
N THR A 47 2.29 -8.98 -11.84
CA THR A 47 1.28 -9.65 -12.67
C THR A 47 1.75 -10.95 -13.32
N LYS A 48 3.08 -11.16 -13.42
CA LYS A 48 3.72 -12.34 -14.01
C LYS A 48 4.18 -13.35 -12.95
N GLY A 49 3.86 -13.12 -11.68
CA GLY A 49 4.28 -13.96 -10.57
C GLY A 49 5.75 -13.75 -10.13
N GLN A 50 6.42 -12.71 -10.63
CA GLN A 50 7.80 -12.42 -10.26
C GLN A 50 7.85 -11.64 -8.96
N LYS A 51 8.85 -11.96 -8.12
CA LYS A 51 9.08 -11.22 -6.88
C LYS A 51 9.69 -9.85 -7.18
N VAL A 52 9.12 -8.82 -6.59
CA VAL A 52 9.60 -7.44 -6.65
C VAL A 52 9.91 -6.99 -5.22
N ASN A 53 11.17 -6.74 -4.94
CA ASN A 53 11.61 -6.27 -3.63
C ASN A 53 11.97 -4.78 -3.72
N LEU A 54 11.36 -3.95 -2.87
CA LEU A 54 11.64 -2.51 -2.86
C LEU A 54 13.13 -2.21 -2.60
N ALA A 55 13.81 -3.04 -1.81
CA ALA A 55 15.22 -2.85 -1.51
C ALA A 55 16.15 -2.96 -2.74
N ASP A 56 15.72 -3.65 -3.80
CA ASP A 56 16.51 -3.82 -5.03
C ASP A 56 16.58 -2.53 -5.88
N TYR A 57 15.74 -1.54 -5.55
CA TYR A 57 15.71 -0.24 -6.21
C TYR A 57 16.53 0.84 -5.49
N ARG A 58 17.40 0.47 -4.53
CA ARG A 58 18.34 1.44 -3.94
C ARG A 58 19.17 2.12 -5.02
N GLY A 59 19.37 3.43 -4.89
CA GLY A 59 20.02 4.26 -5.92
C GLY A 59 19.05 4.81 -6.98
N LYS A 60 17.77 4.40 -6.97
CA LYS A 60 16.72 4.94 -7.85
C LYS A 60 15.61 5.58 -7.04
N THR A 61 14.97 6.60 -7.61
CA THR A 61 13.68 7.08 -7.11
C THR A 61 12.61 6.06 -7.45
N VAL A 62 11.72 5.76 -6.50
CA VAL A 62 10.59 4.85 -6.68
C VAL A 62 9.29 5.59 -6.39
N ILE A 63 8.31 5.44 -7.27
CA ILE A 63 6.93 5.89 -7.04
C ILE A 63 6.06 4.66 -6.80
N LEU A 64 5.24 4.69 -5.73
CA LEU A 64 4.16 3.76 -5.52
C LEU A 64 2.85 4.47 -5.78
N GLU A 65 2.01 3.88 -6.64
CA GLU A 65 0.65 4.31 -6.93
C GLU A 65 -0.32 3.25 -6.44
N TRP A 66 -1.08 3.51 -5.38
CA TRP A 66 -2.23 2.66 -5.08
C TRP A 66 -3.34 2.94 -6.07
N THR A 67 -3.82 1.90 -6.73
CA THR A 67 -4.78 2.03 -7.84
C THR A 67 -5.93 1.04 -7.71
N ASN A 68 -7.08 1.41 -8.29
CA ASN A 68 -8.27 0.57 -8.48
C ASN A 68 -8.95 1.06 -9.77
N HIS A 69 -9.06 0.18 -10.75
CA HIS A 69 -9.54 0.55 -12.09
C HIS A 69 -10.99 1.04 -12.13
N ASP A 70 -11.83 0.63 -11.15
CA ASP A 70 -13.24 1.03 -11.03
C ASP A 70 -13.43 2.31 -10.21
N CYS A 71 -12.37 2.84 -9.61
CA CYS A 71 -12.49 4.06 -8.83
C CYS A 71 -12.63 5.28 -9.74
N PRO A 72 -13.72 6.08 -9.65
CA PRO A 72 -13.93 7.25 -10.51
C PRO A 72 -12.79 8.26 -10.47
N PHE A 73 -12.14 8.41 -9.32
CA PHE A 73 -10.97 9.28 -9.18
C PHE A 73 -9.74 8.72 -9.92
N VAL A 74 -9.56 7.40 -10.00
CA VAL A 74 -8.53 6.78 -10.84
C VAL A 74 -8.91 6.90 -12.31
N VAL A 75 -10.17 6.61 -12.66
CA VAL A 75 -10.69 6.75 -14.03
C VAL A 75 -10.45 8.16 -14.57
N LYS A 76 -10.68 9.23 -13.78
CA LYS A 76 -10.36 10.62 -14.15
C LYS A 76 -8.95 10.76 -14.71
N HIS A 77 -7.96 10.27 -13.97
CA HIS A 77 -6.54 10.44 -14.32
C HIS A 77 -6.13 9.59 -15.53
N TYR A 78 -6.71 8.39 -15.68
CA TYR A 78 -6.41 7.52 -16.83
C TYR A 78 -7.16 7.92 -18.08
N SER A 79 -8.44 8.31 -18.00
CA SER A 79 -9.23 8.73 -19.18
C SER A 79 -8.77 10.06 -19.76
N SER A 80 -8.22 10.95 -18.93
CA SER A 80 -7.66 12.24 -19.38
C SER A 80 -6.22 12.12 -19.94
N GLY A 81 -5.57 10.97 -19.82
CA GLY A 81 -4.15 10.81 -20.17
C GLY A 81 -3.18 11.37 -19.13
N ASN A 82 -3.67 11.95 -18.03
CA ASN A 82 -2.81 12.54 -16.98
C ASN A 82 -1.90 11.51 -16.30
N MET A 83 -2.45 10.33 -15.98
CA MET A 83 -1.64 9.29 -15.34
C MET A 83 -0.56 8.78 -16.29
N GLN A 84 -0.93 8.49 -17.53
CA GLN A 84 0.01 8.00 -18.55
C GLN A 84 1.16 8.99 -18.79
N MET A 85 0.84 10.27 -18.90
CA MET A 85 1.85 11.33 -19.04
C MET A 85 2.76 11.40 -17.82
N THR A 86 2.21 11.31 -16.62
CA THR A 86 2.97 11.34 -15.37
C THR A 86 3.88 10.10 -15.24
N GLN A 87 3.35 8.91 -15.52
CA GLN A 87 4.11 7.66 -15.53
C GLN A 87 5.24 7.70 -16.55
N LYS A 88 4.90 8.07 -17.81
CA LYS A 88 5.88 8.12 -18.89
C LYS A 88 7.03 9.07 -18.56
N LYS A 89 6.72 10.26 -18.07
CA LYS A 89 7.75 11.23 -17.67
C LYS A 89 8.66 10.68 -16.58
N ALA A 90 8.10 10.03 -15.57
CA ALA A 90 8.88 9.43 -14.50
C ALA A 90 9.79 8.29 -15.03
N VAL A 91 9.24 7.39 -15.83
CA VAL A 91 9.98 6.24 -16.37
C VAL A 91 11.07 6.68 -17.34
N ASP A 92 10.80 7.66 -18.21
CA ASP A 92 11.79 8.26 -19.14
C ASP A 92 12.96 8.92 -18.36
N ASP A 93 12.70 9.48 -17.18
CA ASP A 93 13.72 10.04 -16.28
C ASP A 93 14.43 8.93 -15.43
N GLY A 94 14.18 7.64 -15.73
CA GLY A 94 14.81 6.49 -15.04
C GLY A 94 14.23 6.17 -13.65
N ILE A 95 13.09 6.76 -13.32
CA ILE A 95 12.36 6.53 -12.06
C ILE A 95 11.52 5.25 -12.18
N VAL A 96 11.53 4.43 -11.14
CA VAL A 96 10.72 3.21 -11.08
C VAL A 96 9.30 3.57 -10.66
N TRP A 97 8.30 3.15 -11.44
CA TRP A 97 6.88 3.31 -11.10
C TRP A 97 6.23 1.96 -10.82
N LEU A 98 5.76 1.75 -9.61
CA LEU A 98 5.07 0.55 -9.18
C LEU A 98 3.61 0.88 -8.89
N SER A 99 2.69 0.37 -9.71
CA SER A 99 1.25 0.44 -9.42
C SER A 99 0.87 -0.74 -8.51
N VAL A 100 0.17 -0.48 -7.39
CA VAL A 100 -0.18 -1.49 -6.37
C VAL A 100 -1.68 -1.65 -6.30
N ILE A 101 -2.15 -2.89 -6.42
CA ILE A 101 -3.57 -3.26 -6.31
C ILE A 101 -3.75 -4.06 -5.02
N SER A 102 -4.28 -3.41 -3.97
CA SER A 102 -4.54 -4.02 -2.66
C SER A 102 -6.03 -4.33 -2.43
N SER A 103 -6.78 -4.61 -3.50
CA SER A 103 -8.17 -5.05 -3.38
C SER A 103 -8.21 -6.54 -3.05
N ALA A 104 -8.91 -6.90 -1.97
CA ALA A 104 -9.07 -8.28 -1.54
C ALA A 104 -9.94 -9.10 -2.51
N PRO A 105 -9.81 -10.44 -2.52
CA PRO A 105 -10.65 -11.29 -3.34
C PRO A 105 -12.15 -11.03 -3.11
N GLY A 106 -12.90 -10.86 -4.20
CA GLY A 106 -14.34 -10.52 -4.16
C GLY A 106 -14.65 -9.04 -3.98
N GLU A 107 -13.66 -8.21 -3.69
CA GLU A 107 -13.83 -6.77 -3.55
C GLU A 107 -13.64 -6.04 -4.89
N GLN A 108 -14.25 -4.85 -5.00
CA GLN A 108 -14.11 -3.98 -6.17
C GLN A 108 -12.64 -3.68 -6.47
N GLY A 109 -12.23 -3.90 -7.72
CA GLY A 109 -10.87 -3.65 -8.18
C GLY A 109 -9.91 -4.82 -7.94
N ASN A 110 -10.38 -5.94 -7.38
CA ASN A 110 -9.60 -7.18 -7.38
C ASN A 110 -9.53 -7.75 -8.79
N VAL A 111 -8.34 -8.08 -9.24
CA VAL A 111 -8.07 -8.62 -10.58
C VAL A 111 -6.96 -9.66 -10.53
N SER A 112 -6.98 -10.58 -11.48
CA SER A 112 -5.87 -11.48 -11.76
C SER A 112 -4.70 -10.75 -12.44
N GLY A 113 -3.55 -11.41 -12.55
CA GLY A 113 -2.40 -10.84 -13.26
C GLY A 113 -2.70 -10.54 -14.73
N ALA A 114 -3.39 -11.43 -15.42
CA ALA A 114 -3.78 -11.26 -16.82
C ALA A 114 -4.73 -10.06 -17.00
N GLU A 115 -5.76 -9.94 -16.14
CA GLU A 115 -6.68 -8.80 -16.17
C GLU A 115 -5.97 -7.48 -15.88
N ALA A 116 -5.00 -7.46 -14.95
CA ALA A 116 -4.20 -6.27 -14.67
C ALA A 116 -3.31 -5.87 -15.85
N ASP A 117 -2.74 -6.83 -16.57
CA ASP A 117 -1.97 -6.58 -17.81
C ASP A 117 -2.88 -6.03 -18.91
N ASP A 118 -4.07 -6.60 -19.12
CA ASP A 118 -5.06 -6.12 -20.09
C ASP A 118 -5.53 -4.69 -19.76
N LEU A 119 -5.78 -4.39 -18.49
CA LEU A 119 -6.12 -3.05 -18.03
C LEU A 119 -4.97 -2.05 -18.24
N THR A 120 -3.74 -2.47 -18.04
CA THR A 120 -2.56 -1.65 -18.28
C THR A 120 -2.41 -1.32 -19.75
N ALA A 121 -2.55 -2.33 -20.62
CA ALA A 121 -2.46 -2.18 -22.08
C ALA A 121 -3.60 -1.32 -22.63
N SER A 122 -4.87 -1.62 -22.26
CA SER A 122 -6.04 -0.89 -22.78
C SER A 122 -6.04 0.58 -22.40
N ARG A 123 -5.51 0.93 -21.23
CA ARG A 123 -5.36 2.32 -20.78
C ARG A 123 -4.07 2.98 -21.27
N LYS A 124 -3.23 2.27 -22.03
CA LYS A 124 -1.91 2.75 -22.47
C LYS A 124 -1.05 3.25 -21.30
N ALA A 125 -1.19 2.60 -20.16
CA ALA A 125 -0.38 2.87 -18.98
C ALA A 125 1.03 2.28 -19.14
N SER A 126 2.01 2.87 -18.47
CA SER A 126 3.41 2.46 -18.58
C SER A 126 4.13 2.43 -17.23
N PRO A 127 3.55 1.74 -16.21
CA PRO A 127 4.28 1.48 -14.98
C PRO A 127 5.46 0.54 -15.25
N SER A 128 6.49 0.59 -14.39
CA SER A 128 7.60 -0.39 -14.43
C SER A 128 7.14 -1.79 -14.07
N ALA A 129 6.17 -1.89 -13.14
CA ALA A 129 5.47 -3.13 -12.79
C ALA A 129 4.12 -2.81 -12.14
N VAL A 130 3.18 -3.76 -12.21
CA VAL A 130 1.94 -3.76 -11.43
C VAL A 130 2.04 -4.87 -10.40
N LEU A 131 1.89 -4.52 -9.12
CA LEU A 131 1.96 -5.44 -7.99
C LEU A 131 0.56 -5.84 -7.54
N LEU A 132 0.36 -7.13 -7.34
CA LEU A 132 -0.86 -7.70 -6.77
C LEU A 132 -0.65 -7.91 -5.27
N ASP A 133 -1.47 -7.26 -4.46
CA ASP A 133 -1.44 -7.31 -3.00
C ASP A 133 -2.83 -7.66 -2.44
N PRO A 134 -3.40 -8.82 -2.81
CA PRO A 134 -4.76 -9.20 -2.42
C PRO A 134 -4.92 -9.38 -0.89
N SER A 135 -3.84 -9.63 -0.17
CA SER A 135 -3.83 -9.65 1.30
C SER A 135 -3.88 -8.27 1.92
N GLY A 136 -3.52 -7.22 1.17
CA GLY A 136 -3.36 -5.86 1.66
C GLY A 136 -2.14 -5.67 2.57
N GLU A 137 -1.18 -6.59 2.56
CA GLU A 137 0.01 -6.49 3.43
C GLU A 137 0.85 -5.26 3.09
N ILE A 138 1.12 -5.04 1.80
CA ILE A 138 1.88 -3.88 1.34
C ILE A 138 1.09 -2.60 1.62
N GLY A 139 -0.22 -2.60 1.29
CA GLY A 139 -1.09 -1.46 1.52
C GLY A 139 -1.15 -1.05 2.98
N ARG A 140 -1.26 -2.00 3.89
CA ARG A 140 -1.28 -1.72 5.34
C ARG A 140 0.07 -1.21 5.84
N LYS A 141 1.20 -1.73 5.34
CA LYS A 141 2.55 -1.20 5.67
C LYS A 141 2.71 0.27 5.32
N TYR A 142 2.09 0.71 4.24
CA TYR A 142 2.11 2.12 3.80
C TYR A 142 0.94 2.93 4.35
N ALA A 143 0.04 2.34 5.13
CA ALA A 143 -1.22 2.96 5.55
C ALA A 143 -1.97 3.57 4.36
N ALA A 144 -1.95 2.91 3.20
CA ALA A 144 -2.63 3.37 2.00
C ALA A 144 -4.15 3.39 2.24
N ARG A 145 -4.79 4.53 2.01
CA ARG A 145 -6.20 4.74 2.38
C ARG A 145 -7.13 4.87 1.20
N THR A 146 -6.60 5.42 0.09
CA THR A 146 -7.43 5.76 -1.07
C THR A 146 -6.80 5.27 -2.37
N THR A 147 -7.59 5.30 -3.43
CA THR A 147 -7.11 5.17 -4.80
C THR A 147 -7.58 6.39 -5.61
N PRO A 148 -6.65 7.18 -6.21
CA PRO A 148 -5.19 7.01 -6.09
C PRO A 148 -4.63 7.45 -4.72
N HIS A 149 -3.50 6.87 -4.31
CA HIS A 149 -2.64 7.34 -3.22
C HIS A 149 -1.19 7.18 -3.66
N MET A 150 -0.44 8.26 -3.63
CA MET A 150 0.90 8.34 -4.17
C MET A 150 1.94 8.35 -3.06
N PHE A 151 3.07 7.66 -3.28
CA PHE A 151 4.25 7.73 -2.43
C PHE A 151 5.48 7.87 -3.30
N ILE A 152 6.41 8.72 -2.92
CA ILE A 152 7.70 8.91 -3.61
C ILE A 152 8.81 8.58 -2.62
N ILE A 153 9.69 7.67 -3.03
CA ILE A 153 10.82 7.20 -2.24
C ILE A 153 12.09 7.64 -2.97
N ASP A 154 12.99 8.30 -2.27
CA ASP A 154 14.23 8.80 -2.83
C ASP A 154 15.27 7.67 -3.08
N PRO A 155 16.38 7.94 -3.78
CA PRO A 155 17.43 6.95 -4.04
C PRO A 155 18.08 6.38 -2.77
N LYS A 156 17.99 7.09 -1.63
CA LYS A 156 18.47 6.60 -0.33
C LYS A 156 17.44 5.70 0.36
N GLY A 157 16.24 5.55 -0.25
CA GLY A 157 15.13 4.79 0.29
C GLY A 157 14.36 5.50 1.40
N MET A 158 14.47 6.83 1.45
CA MET A 158 13.70 7.66 2.36
C MET A 158 12.39 8.07 1.71
N LEU A 159 11.30 8.12 2.47
CA LEU A 159 10.03 8.64 1.98
C LEU A 159 10.14 10.14 1.78
N ALA A 160 10.02 10.61 0.54
CA ALA A 160 10.12 12.02 0.18
C ALA A 160 8.76 12.72 0.10
N TYR A 161 7.71 11.96 -0.28
CA TYR A 161 6.35 12.46 -0.41
C TYR A 161 5.33 11.33 -0.20
N HIS A 162 4.17 11.65 0.38
CA HIS A 162 2.98 10.81 0.26
C HIS A 162 1.71 11.67 0.24
N GLY A 163 0.67 11.18 -0.46
CA GLY A 163 -0.61 11.88 -0.50
C GLY A 163 -1.34 11.81 -1.83
N ALA A 164 -2.01 12.90 -2.16
CA ALA A 164 -2.79 13.04 -3.38
C ALA A 164 -1.90 13.10 -4.64
N ILE A 165 -2.46 12.74 -5.79
CA ILE A 165 -1.79 12.95 -7.07
C ILE A 165 -1.80 14.44 -7.48
N ASP A 166 -2.90 15.15 -7.17
CA ASP A 166 -3.09 16.55 -7.53
C ASP A 166 -3.87 17.33 -6.45
N SER A 167 -4.01 18.64 -6.67
CA SER A 167 -4.63 19.59 -5.73
C SER A 167 -6.15 19.66 -5.78
N ILE A 168 -6.83 19.02 -6.76
CA ILE A 168 -8.29 19.15 -6.92
C ILE A 168 -9.00 17.81 -6.74
N LYS A 169 -9.62 17.64 -5.59
CA LYS A 169 -10.43 16.47 -5.25
C LYS A 169 -11.75 16.47 -6.05
N SER A 170 -11.70 16.00 -7.28
CA SER A 170 -12.89 15.83 -8.13
C SER A 170 -12.72 14.60 -9.05
N THR A 171 -13.83 14.18 -9.65
CA THR A 171 -13.84 13.15 -10.72
C THR A 171 -13.97 13.78 -12.11
N ASP A 172 -14.03 15.12 -12.20
CA ASP A 172 -14.13 15.84 -13.45
C ASP A 172 -12.76 15.94 -14.16
N VAL A 173 -12.67 15.43 -15.37
CA VAL A 173 -11.44 15.47 -16.19
C VAL A 173 -11.01 16.89 -16.56
N THR A 174 -11.94 17.85 -16.61
CA THR A 174 -11.63 19.26 -16.93
C THR A 174 -10.82 19.95 -15.84
N ASP A 175 -10.79 19.40 -14.64
CA ASP A 175 -10.01 19.93 -13.53
C ASP A 175 -8.53 19.58 -13.61
N ILE A 176 -8.14 18.61 -14.45
CA ILE A 176 -6.73 18.24 -14.64
C ILE A 176 -5.87 19.43 -15.04
N SER A 177 -6.35 20.25 -15.99
CA SER A 177 -5.60 21.42 -16.49
C SER A 177 -5.48 22.55 -15.46
N LYS A 178 -6.33 22.56 -14.44
CA LYS A 178 -6.36 23.56 -13.36
C LYS A 178 -5.59 23.09 -12.12
N ALA A 179 -5.40 21.77 -11.99
CA ALA A 179 -4.81 21.18 -10.79
C ALA A 179 -3.28 21.26 -10.81
N GLN A 180 -2.69 21.46 -9.65
CA GLN A 180 -1.27 21.28 -9.45
C GLN A 180 -0.99 19.78 -9.27
N ASN A 181 -0.18 19.19 -10.16
CA ASN A 181 0.25 17.80 -10.02
C ASN A 181 1.37 17.70 -8.98
N TYR A 182 1.07 17.17 -7.80
CA TYR A 182 2.04 17.07 -6.70
C TYR A 182 3.17 16.10 -6.97
N VAL A 183 2.92 15.03 -7.73
CA VAL A 183 3.95 14.06 -8.10
C VAL A 183 4.99 14.70 -9.00
N LEU A 184 4.56 15.36 -10.08
CA LEU A 184 5.47 16.04 -11.00
C LEU A 184 6.25 17.16 -10.32
N ASN A 185 5.61 17.91 -9.43
CA ASN A 185 6.28 18.97 -8.67
C ASN A 185 7.34 18.41 -7.72
N ALA A 186 7.03 17.34 -6.99
CA ALA A 186 7.99 16.68 -6.12
C ALA A 186 9.20 16.17 -6.91
N LEU A 187 8.97 15.53 -8.08
CA LEU A 187 10.05 15.06 -8.94
C LEU A 187 10.91 16.21 -9.47
N ALA A 188 10.30 17.34 -9.86
CA ALA A 188 11.04 18.53 -10.32
C ALA A 188 11.93 19.11 -9.20
N GLN A 189 11.40 19.21 -8.00
CA GLN A 189 12.16 19.69 -6.82
C GLN A 189 13.31 18.74 -6.47
N MET A 190 13.05 17.41 -6.46
CA MET A 190 14.11 16.43 -6.22
C MET A 190 15.22 16.50 -7.28
N LYS A 191 14.88 16.71 -8.56
CA LYS A 191 15.84 16.87 -9.66
C LYS A 191 16.67 18.13 -9.52
N ALA A 192 16.09 19.21 -8.97
CA ALA A 192 16.77 20.46 -8.66
C ALA A 192 17.62 20.40 -7.37
N GLY A 193 17.56 19.29 -6.62
CA GLY A 193 18.21 19.19 -5.31
C GLY A 193 17.50 19.98 -4.22
N GLU A 194 16.25 20.39 -4.46
CA GLU A 194 15.43 21.18 -3.53
C GLU A 194 14.61 20.27 -2.60
N PRO A 195 14.28 20.72 -1.39
CA PRO A 195 13.34 20.01 -0.53
C PRO A 195 11.96 19.89 -1.17
N VAL A 196 11.36 18.70 -1.13
CA VAL A 196 9.99 18.49 -1.60
C VAL A 196 9.00 19.29 -0.75
N LYS A 197 8.14 20.07 -1.41
CA LYS A 197 7.08 20.87 -0.76
C LYS A 197 5.81 20.89 -1.63
N PRO A 198 4.63 20.56 -1.07
CA PRO A 198 4.45 19.98 0.28
C PRO A 198 4.99 18.54 0.35
N GLN A 199 5.53 18.15 1.50
CA GLN A 199 6.04 16.77 1.73
C GLN A 199 4.91 15.74 1.87
N GLY A 200 3.74 16.17 2.34
CA GLY A 200 2.56 15.35 2.49
C GLY A 200 1.30 16.15 2.18
N THR A 201 0.32 15.48 1.59
CA THR A 201 -1.00 16.04 1.33
C THR A 201 -2.07 15.01 1.72
N ARG A 202 -3.30 15.47 1.96
CA ARG A 202 -4.39 14.54 2.23
C ARG A 202 -4.75 13.79 0.94
N PRO A 203 -4.58 12.46 0.88
CA PRO A 203 -5.00 11.69 -0.28
C PRO A 203 -6.52 11.72 -0.41
N TYR A 204 -7.04 11.58 -1.63
CA TYR A 204 -8.45 11.53 -1.93
C TYR A 204 -8.75 10.42 -2.93
N GLY A 205 -9.97 9.91 -2.91
CA GLY A 205 -10.41 8.83 -3.78
C GLY A 205 -11.31 7.84 -3.08
N CYS A 206 -11.55 6.71 -3.71
CA CYS A 206 -12.24 5.59 -3.09
C CYS A 206 -11.34 4.94 -2.04
N SER A 207 -11.92 4.39 -0.97
CA SER A 207 -11.13 3.61 0.00
C SER A 207 -10.47 2.41 -0.66
N VAL A 208 -9.25 2.08 -0.25
CA VAL A 208 -8.62 0.80 -0.60
C VAL A 208 -9.49 -0.34 -0.08
N LYS A 209 -9.74 -1.35 -0.90
CA LYS A 209 -10.66 -2.46 -0.61
C LYS A 209 -9.93 -3.62 0.09
N TYR A 210 -9.43 -3.35 1.29
CA TYR A 210 -8.84 -4.40 2.12
C TYR A 210 -9.88 -5.44 2.52
N GLY A 211 -9.48 -6.70 2.64
CA GLY A 211 -10.28 -7.73 3.28
C GLY A 211 -10.40 -7.48 4.79
N SER A 212 -11.49 -7.99 5.35
CA SER A 212 -11.79 -8.01 6.80
C SER A 212 -10.82 -8.90 7.58
#